data_8d2e9d75240d983f1e2a83e7320e7774
#
_entry.id   8d2e9d75240d983f1e2a83e7320e7774
#
_cell.length_a   1.000
_cell.length_b   1.000
_cell.length_c   1.000
_cell.angle_alpha   90.00
_cell.angle_beta   90.00
_cell.angle_gamma   90.00
#
_symmetry.space_group_name_H-M   'P 1'
#
loop_
_entity.id
_entity.type
_entity.pdbx_description
1 polymer ?
#
loop_
_entity_poly.entity_id
_entity_poly.type
_entity_poly.pdbx_seq_one_letter_code
_entity_poly.pdbx_strand_id
1 'polypeptide(L)'
;LILPPDIQTTAQPDTKKYDDLPDVDISSWEYLIASQAHNISDYVPDVSKISGSQSTFDSRAVDALNALLKAARSAGWSPYIYCAYRPYLTQKQQYEDQVSAYMREGDTRDEAETAAARVAAPPGTSDHQTGLGADIVDQYYSSLSVDTVNARFLTWLADNCADYGFVIRYPSDKVSITGRNEPWHVRYVGDAAARFMTEHNLCLEEFVALYQ
;
A
#
# COMPACT_ATOMS: atom_id res chain seq x y z
N LEU A 1 4.94 -23.71 18.47
CA LEU A 1 5.43 -22.84 17.39
C LEU A 1 4.87 -23.39 16.08
N ILE A 2 3.75 -22.87 15.61
CA ILE A 2 3.26 -23.15 14.27
C ILE A 2 3.45 -21.82 13.53
N LEU A 3 4.57 -21.71 12.80
CA LEU A 3 4.71 -20.72 11.75
C LEU A 3 3.56 -20.95 10.76
N PRO A 4 2.92 -19.90 10.23
CA PRO A 4 2.02 -20.07 9.11
C PRO A 4 2.78 -20.82 8.01
N PRO A 5 2.13 -21.75 7.28
CA PRO A 5 2.81 -22.48 6.23
C PRO A 5 3.45 -21.47 5.27
N ASP A 6 4.70 -21.75 4.90
CA ASP A 6 5.36 -21.08 3.78
C ASP A 6 4.32 -20.85 2.70
N ILE A 7 4.20 -19.61 2.24
CA ILE A 7 3.43 -19.31 1.03
C ILE A 7 4.15 -20.11 -0.05
N GLN A 8 3.68 -21.34 -0.24
CA GLN A 8 4.16 -22.18 -1.32
C GLN A 8 3.88 -21.38 -2.58
N THR A 9 4.94 -21.06 -3.27
CA THR A 9 5.00 -20.56 -4.63
C THR A 9 3.88 -21.21 -5.44
N THR A 10 2.74 -20.56 -5.51
CA THR A 10 1.74 -20.92 -6.51
C THR A 10 2.41 -20.71 -7.85
N ALA A 11 2.31 -21.69 -8.75
CA ALA A 11 2.95 -21.82 -10.04
C ALA A 11 3.41 -20.48 -10.63
N GLN A 12 4.69 -20.41 -11.06
CA GLN A 12 5.23 -19.23 -11.75
C GLN A 12 4.20 -18.75 -12.77
N PRO A 13 3.82 -17.46 -12.74
CA PRO A 13 2.90 -16.93 -13.73
C PRO A 13 3.51 -17.17 -15.12
N ASP A 14 2.71 -17.72 -16.03
CA ASP A 14 3.16 -17.93 -17.40
C ASP A 14 3.31 -16.56 -18.08
N THR A 15 4.54 -16.06 -18.17
CA THR A 15 4.87 -14.77 -18.80
C THR A 15 4.42 -14.69 -20.26
N LYS A 16 4.19 -15.85 -20.92
CA LYS A 16 3.60 -15.92 -22.28
C LYS A 16 2.11 -15.59 -22.31
N LYS A 17 1.48 -15.40 -21.16
CA LYS A 17 0.04 -15.11 -21.05
C LYS A 17 -0.31 -13.68 -21.48
N TYR A 18 0.65 -12.76 -21.45
CA TYR A 18 0.41 -11.33 -21.66
C TYR A 18 1.23 -10.81 -22.84
N ASP A 19 0.57 -10.54 -23.97
CA ASP A 19 1.23 -9.96 -25.16
C ASP A 19 1.52 -8.45 -24.98
N ASP A 20 0.89 -7.82 -24.00
CA ASP A 20 0.95 -6.40 -23.64
C ASP A 20 1.76 -6.11 -22.36
N LEU A 21 2.53 -7.10 -21.88
CA LEU A 21 3.37 -6.93 -20.68
C LEU A 21 4.33 -5.74 -20.87
N PRO A 22 4.29 -4.70 -20.02
CA PRO A 22 5.13 -3.52 -20.19
C PRO A 22 6.61 -3.86 -20.01
N ASP A 23 7.46 -3.25 -20.84
CA ASP A 23 8.92 -3.37 -20.70
C ASP A 23 9.40 -2.41 -19.59
N VAL A 24 9.56 -2.96 -18.39
CA VAL A 24 9.98 -2.21 -17.19
C VAL A 24 11.13 -2.92 -16.47
N ASP A 25 12.00 -2.14 -15.85
CA ASP A 25 13.03 -2.67 -14.94
C ASP A 25 12.43 -2.94 -13.57
N ILE A 26 12.12 -4.20 -13.28
CA ILE A 26 11.49 -4.60 -12.02
C ILE A 26 12.37 -4.37 -10.78
N SER A 27 13.68 -4.11 -10.97
CA SER A 27 14.58 -3.71 -9.89
C SER A 27 14.48 -2.23 -9.54
N SER A 28 13.71 -1.46 -10.31
CA SER A 28 13.51 -0.03 -10.09
C SER A 28 12.69 0.25 -8.81
N TRP A 29 12.85 1.44 -8.29
CA TRP A 29 12.29 1.91 -7.02
C TRP A 29 10.75 1.83 -6.94
N GLU A 30 10.07 1.92 -8.06
CA GLU A 30 8.60 1.82 -8.14
C GLU A 30 8.09 0.46 -7.66
N TYR A 31 8.90 -0.59 -7.85
CA TYR A 31 8.49 -1.98 -7.59
C TYR A 31 9.01 -2.53 -6.27
N LEU A 32 9.59 -1.67 -5.42
CA LEU A 32 10.02 -2.07 -4.08
C LEU A 32 8.83 -2.57 -3.24
N ILE A 33 8.86 -3.83 -2.84
CA ILE A 33 7.85 -4.43 -1.97
C ILE A 33 8.33 -4.36 -0.51
N ALA A 34 7.48 -3.80 0.36
CA ALA A 34 7.64 -3.86 1.81
C ALA A 34 6.70 -4.94 2.37
N SER A 35 7.24 -5.99 2.96
CA SER A 35 6.48 -7.10 3.53
C SER A 35 7.29 -7.81 4.61
N GLN A 36 6.69 -8.80 5.28
CA GLN A 36 7.44 -9.62 6.24
C GLN A 36 8.58 -10.42 5.57
N ALA A 37 8.39 -10.82 4.31
CA ALA A 37 9.44 -11.49 3.52
C ALA A 37 10.50 -10.51 3.00
N HIS A 38 10.15 -9.23 2.82
CA HIS A 38 11.00 -8.20 2.26
C HIS A 38 11.03 -7.00 3.22
N ASN A 39 11.86 -7.09 4.25
CA ASN A 39 12.02 -6.02 5.24
C ASN A 39 12.89 -4.89 4.67
N ILE A 40 12.36 -3.66 4.71
CA ILE A 40 12.99 -2.44 4.19
C ILE A 40 13.43 -1.47 5.29
N SER A 41 13.81 -1.96 6.48
CA SER A 41 14.13 -1.13 7.65
C SER A 41 15.14 -0.02 7.37
N ASP A 42 16.11 -0.26 6.49
CA ASP A 42 17.18 0.69 6.15
C ASP A 42 16.80 1.62 4.98
N TYR A 43 15.63 1.42 4.36
CA TYR A 43 15.21 2.24 3.23
C TYR A 43 14.61 3.57 3.70
N VAL A 44 15.16 4.66 3.17
CA VAL A 44 14.69 6.03 3.42
C VAL A 44 14.56 6.74 2.08
N PRO A 45 13.34 7.02 1.59
CA PRO A 45 13.15 7.77 0.36
C PRO A 45 13.48 9.26 0.54
N ASP A 46 13.84 9.94 -0.55
CA ASP A 46 13.76 11.40 -0.62
C ASP A 46 12.29 11.80 -0.77
N VAL A 47 11.80 12.72 0.06
CA VAL A 47 10.38 13.05 0.12
C VAL A 47 10.12 14.55 -0.03
N SER A 48 9.03 14.87 -0.73
CA SER A 48 8.50 16.21 -0.93
C SER A 48 7.10 16.37 -0.36
N LYS A 49 6.71 17.60 -0.03
CA LYS A 49 5.36 17.89 0.49
C LYS A 49 4.28 17.66 -0.57
N ILE A 50 3.20 17.01 -0.16
CA ILE A 50 1.97 16.93 -0.95
C ILE A 50 1.27 18.29 -0.92
N SER A 51 0.81 18.77 -2.07
CA SER A 51 0.13 20.07 -2.20
C SER A 51 -1.13 20.15 -1.32
N GLY A 52 -1.16 21.16 -0.44
CA GLY A 52 -2.30 21.37 0.47
C GLY A 52 -2.35 20.40 1.66
N SER A 53 -1.29 19.65 1.92
CA SER A 53 -1.16 18.75 3.07
C SER A 53 0.13 19.00 3.86
N GLN A 54 0.18 18.53 5.09
CA GLN A 54 1.43 18.46 5.87
C GLN A 54 2.19 17.16 5.62
N SER A 55 1.54 16.17 4.98
CA SER A 55 2.13 14.88 4.65
C SER A 55 3.15 15.00 3.51
N THR A 56 4.07 14.05 3.46
CA THR A 56 5.11 13.97 2.42
C THR A 56 4.97 12.67 1.64
N PHE A 57 5.51 12.65 0.43
CA PHE A 57 5.52 11.52 -0.48
C PHE A 57 6.87 11.47 -1.21
N ASP A 58 7.23 10.35 -1.82
CA ASP A 58 8.48 10.24 -2.59
C ASP A 58 8.56 11.37 -3.63
N SER A 59 9.68 12.10 -3.64
CA SER A 59 9.87 13.29 -4.48
C SER A 59 9.72 13.00 -5.97
N ARG A 60 9.95 11.75 -6.40
CA ARG A 60 9.83 11.30 -7.80
C ARG A 60 8.39 11.07 -8.23
N ALA A 61 7.46 10.83 -7.27
CA ALA A 61 6.07 10.48 -7.52
C ALA A 61 5.06 11.48 -6.93
N VAL A 62 5.50 12.50 -6.19
CA VAL A 62 4.61 13.47 -5.54
C VAL A 62 3.75 14.26 -6.54
N ASP A 63 4.25 14.53 -7.73
CA ASP A 63 3.48 15.23 -8.77
C ASP A 63 2.34 14.37 -9.32
N ALA A 64 2.56 13.06 -9.48
CA ALA A 64 1.51 12.12 -9.85
C ALA A 64 0.41 12.05 -8.78
N LEU A 65 0.78 12.00 -7.49
CA LEU A 65 -0.18 12.06 -6.40
C LEU A 65 -0.97 13.37 -6.39
N ASN A 66 -0.31 14.50 -6.58
CA ASN A 66 -0.95 15.81 -6.68
C ASN A 66 -1.94 15.87 -7.85
N ALA A 67 -1.62 15.24 -8.99
CA ALA A 67 -2.51 15.14 -10.15
C ALA A 67 -3.74 14.29 -9.84
N LEU A 68 -3.60 13.13 -9.19
CA LEU A 68 -4.71 12.29 -8.74
C LEU A 68 -5.64 13.04 -7.76
N LEU A 69 -5.08 13.75 -6.77
CA LEU A 69 -5.85 14.56 -5.83
C LEU A 69 -6.59 15.71 -6.51
N LYS A 70 -5.98 16.32 -7.53
CA LYS A 70 -6.62 17.36 -8.35
C LYS A 70 -7.79 16.78 -9.15
N ALA A 71 -7.64 15.60 -9.74
CA ALA A 71 -8.71 14.91 -10.46
C ALA A 71 -9.88 14.57 -9.55
N ALA A 72 -9.61 14.08 -8.33
CA ALA A 72 -10.64 13.85 -7.33
C ALA A 72 -11.46 15.13 -7.02
N ARG A 73 -10.77 16.27 -6.82
CA ARG A 73 -11.44 17.56 -6.61
C ARG A 73 -12.27 17.99 -7.81
N SER A 74 -11.76 17.77 -9.03
CA SER A 74 -12.48 18.09 -10.27
C SER A 74 -13.72 17.22 -10.46
N ALA A 75 -13.72 16.01 -9.92
CA ALA A 75 -14.86 15.09 -9.86
C ALA A 75 -15.86 15.41 -8.73
N GLY A 76 -15.61 16.47 -7.95
CA GLY A 76 -16.50 16.92 -6.87
C GLY A 76 -16.19 16.30 -5.50
N TRP A 77 -15.10 15.57 -5.35
CA TRP A 77 -14.66 15.01 -4.07
C TRP A 77 -13.82 16.01 -3.26
N SER A 78 -13.71 15.78 -1.97
CA SER A 78 -12.83 16.52 -1.07
C SER A 78 -11.72 15.59 -0.53
N PRO A 79 -10.77 15.16 -1.37
CA PRO A 79 -9.80 14.14 -0.97
C PRO A 79 -8.97 14.59 0.23
N TYR A 80 -8.86 13.71 1.22
CA TYR A 80 -8.08 13.89 2.43
C TYR A 80 -6.97 12.81 2.50
N ILE A 81 -5.74 13.23 2.70
CA ILE A 81 -4.62 12.32 2.95
C ILE A 81 -4.64 11.91 4.42
N TYR A 82 -5.07 10.68 4.67
CA TYR A 82 -5.11 10.12 6.02
C TYR A 82 -3.70 9.73 6.51
N CYS A 83 -2.93 9.09 5.63
CA CYS A 83 -1.53 8.76 5.82
C CYS A 83 -0.80 8.75 4.46
N ALA A 84 0.48 9.11 4.44
CA ALA A 84 1.35 8.95 3.27
C ALA A 84 2.71 8.40 3.74
N TYR A 85 3.84 9.04 3.43
CA TYR A 85 5.12 8.55 3.93
C TYR A 85 5.14 8.47 5.46
N ARG A 86 5.58 7.32 5.97
CA ARG A 86 5.75 7.05 7.40
C ARG A 86 7.13 6.47 7.65
N PRO A 87 8.04 7.23 8.31
CA PRO A 87 9.40 6.75 8.60
C PRO A 87 9.39 5.51 9.49
N TYR A 88 10.45 4.70 9.36
CA TYR A 88 10.66 3.48 10.16
C TYR A 88 10.43 3.69 11.66
N LEU A 89 11.00 4.75 12.25
CA LEU A 89 10.86 4.99 13.69
C LEU A 89 9.42 5.29 14.11
N THR A 90 8.66 5.99 13.28
CA THR A 90 7.23 6.25 13.53
C THR A 90 6.43 4.95 13.43
N GLN A 91 6.72 4.11 12.42
CA GLN A 91 6.09 2.79 12.29
C GLN A 91 6.40 1.91 13.50
N LYS A 92 7.67 1.90 13.93
CA LYS A 92 8.11 1.13 15.11
C LYS A 92 7.35 1.57 16.36
N GLN A 93 7.23 2.88 16.59
CA GLN A 93 6.49 3.41 17.75
C GLN A 93 5.02 2.99 17.73
N GLN A 94 4.34 3.14 16.56
CA GLN A 94 2.95 2.73 16.42
C GLN A 94 2.75 1.23 16.67
N TYR A 95 3.65 0.39 16.18
CA TYR A 95 3.60 -1.04 16.40
C TYR A 95 3.79 -1.41 17.88
N GLU A 96 4.81 -0.82 18.55
CA GLU A 96 5.07 -1.07 19.96
C GLU A 96 3.95 -0.54 20.87
N ASP A 97 3.28 0.55 20.48
CA ASP A 97 2.10 1.06 21.19
C ASP A 97 0.94 0.05 21.13
N GLN A 98 0.72 -0.58 19.97
CA GLN A 98 -0.27 -1.66 19.82
C GLN A 98 0.10 -2.89 20.65
N VAL A 99 1.35 -3.36 20.56
CA VAL A 99 1.84 -4.47 21.40
C VAL A 99 1.61 -4.17 22.88
N SER A 100 1.98 -2.97 23.32
CA SER A 100 1.79 -2.53 24.72
C SER A 100 0.31 -2.47 25.14
N ALA A 101 -0.59 -2.15 24.20
CA ALA A 101 -2.03 -2.15 24.45
C ALA A 101 -2.54 -3.56 24.73
N TYR A 102 -2.22 -4.52 23.87
CA TYR A 102 -2.60 -5.93 24.05
C TYR A 102 -1.99 -6.55 25.31
N MET A 103 -0.72 -6.25 25.61
CA MET A 103 -0.10 -6.70 26.87
C MET A 103 -0.83 -6.15 28.12
N ARG A 104 -1.36 -4.92 28.07
CA ARG A 104 -2.18 -4.37 29.19
C ARG A 104 -3.53 -5.06 29.33
N GLU A 105 -4.05 -5.69 28.26
CA GLU A 105 -5.25 -6.51 28.26
C GLU A 105 -5.00 -7.93 28.78
N GLY A 106 -3.72 -8.30 28.98
CA GLY A 106 -3.34 -9.58 29.59
C GLY A 106 -2.57 -10.53 28.67
N ASP A 107 -2.33 -10.16 27.42
CA ASP A 107 -1.58 -10.98 26.49
C ASP A 107 -0.09 -11.08 26.89
N THR A 108 0.52 -12.21 26.61
CA THR A 108 1.98 -12.33 26.61
C THR A 108 2.57 -11.49 25.47
N ARG A 109 3.86 -11.18 25.53
CA ARG A 109 4.54 -10.43 24.45
C ARG A 109 4.33 -11.04 23.06
N ASP A 110 4.48 -12.35 22.93
CA ASP A 110 4.36 -13.08 21.67
C ASP A 110 2.92 -13.03 21.12
N GLU A 111 1.91 -13.17 22.01
CA GLU A 111 0.50 -13.01 21.64
C GLU A 111 0.19 -11.60 21.20
N ALA A 112 0.65 -10.60 21.97
CA ALA A 112 0.50 -9.18 21.67
C ALA A 112 1.14 -8.78 20.34
N GLU A 113 2.35 -9.26 20.03
CA GLU A 113 3.03 -9.04 18.74
C GLU A 113 2.24 -9.66 17.58
N THR A 114 1.71 -10.88 17.78
CA THR A 114 0.87 -11.55 16.78
C THR A 114 -0.44 -10.78 16.53
N ALA A 115 -1.07 -10.26 17.57
CA ALA A 115 -2.28 -9.46 17.47
C ALA A 115 -2.00 -8.08 16.83
N ALA A 116 -0.95 -7.40 17.27
CA ALA A 116 -0.53 -6.11 16.75
C ALA A 116 -0.22 -6.15 15.25
N ALA A 117 0.43 -7.21 14.76
CA ALA A 117 0.77 -7.38 13.35
C ALA A 117 -0.45 -7.41 12.40
N ARG A 118 -1.66 -7.70 12.94
CA ARG A 118 -2.91 -7.70 12.16
C ARG A 118 -3.46 -6.29 11.93
N VAL A 119 -3.13 -5.34 12.80
CA VAL A 119 -3.65 -3.97 12.77
C VAL A 119 -2.59 -2.93 12.41
N ALA A 120 -1.32 -3.20 12.72
CA ALA A 120 -0.19 -2.37 12.39
C ALA A 120 0.93 -3.22 11.79
N ALA A 121 1.45 -2.82 10.65
CA ALA A 121 2.57 -3.53 10.04
C ALA A 121 3.79 -3.54 10.99
N PRO A 122 4.47 -4.67 11.18
CA PRO A 122 5.74 -4.69 11.89
C PRO A 122 6.75 -3.69 11.29
N PRO A 123 7.70 -3.16 12.08
CA PRO A 123 8.68 -2.20 11.59
C PRO A 123 9.48 -2.72 10.39
N GLY A 124 9.58 -1.90 9.35
CA GLY A 124 10.26 -2.27 8.10
C GLY A 124 9.41 -3.07 7.10
N THR A 125 8.13 -3.32 7.40
CA THR A 125 7.24 -4.09 6.52
C THR A 125 6.03 -3.27 6.01
N SER A 126 5.98 -1.97 6.32
CA SER A 126 4.90 -1.07 5.91
C SER A 126 5.16 -0.47 4.54
N ASP A 127 4.17 -0.53 3.65
CA ASP A 127 4.22 0.13 2.33
C ASP A 127 4.40 1.66 2.44
N HIS A 128 3.88 2.28 3.51
CA HIS A 128 4.09 3.71 3.78
C HIS A 128 5.56 4.10 3.94
N GLN A 129 6.45 3.17 4.35
CA GLN A 129 7.88 3.45 4.48
C GLN A 129 8.56 3.60 3.11
N THR A 130 7.99 3.04 2.04
CA THR A 130 8.52 3.24 0.68
C THR A 130 8.43 4.69 0.22
N GLY A 131 7.51 5.48 0.82
CA GLY A 131 7.14 6.81 0.34
C GLY A 131 6.21 6.79 -0.87
N LEU A 132 5.80 5.59 -1.34
CA LEU A 132 4.99 5.39 -2.55
C LEU A 132 3.55 4.99 -2.26
N GLY A 133 3.22 4.72 -1.00
CA GLY A 133 1.89 4.40 -0.53
C GLY A 133 1.20 5.60 0.13
N ALA A 134 -0.10 5.78 -0.14
CA ALA A 134 -0.92 6.79 0.51
C ALA A 134 -2.35 6.30 0.76
N ASP A 135 -2.86 6.57 1.96
CA ASP A 135 -4.27 6.39 2.31
C ASP A 135 -5.03 7.66 1.95
N ILE A 136 -5.95 7.55 0.98
CA ILE A 136 -6.75 8.64 0.47
C ILE A 136 -8.23 8.35 0.75
N VAL A 137 -8.90 9.29 1.40
CA VAL A 137 -10.33 9.22 1.73
C VAL A 137 -11.02 10.52 1.36
N ASP A 138 -12.36 10.57 1.42
CA ASP A 138 -13.16 11.76 1.02
C ASP A 138 -13.31 12.79 2.13
N GLN A 139 -12.95 12.45 3.37
CA GLN A 139 -12.97 13.32 4.55
C GLN A 139 -12.12 12.73 5.66
N TYR A 140 -11.99 13.44 6.80
CA TYR A 140 -11.37 12.87 7.99
C TYR A 140 -12.25 11.78 8.62
N TYR A 141 -11.64 10.68 9.01
CA TYR A 141 -12.21 9.59 9.80
C TYR A 141 -11.36 9.36 11.05
N SER A 142 -11.99 9.01 12.18
CA SER A 142 -11.24 8.66 13.41
C SER A 142 -10.49 7.33 13.28
N SER A 143 -11.01 6.43 12.44
CA SER A 143 -10.38 5.17 12.03
C SER A 143 -10.89 4.78 10.64
N LEU A 144 -10.06 4.05 9.88
CA LEU A 144 -10.45 3.56 8.56
C LEU A 144 -10.98 2.13 8.65
N SER A 145 -12.10 1.89 8.02
CA SER A 145 -12.70 0.56 7.84
C SER A 145 -13.52 0.55 6.55
N VAL A 146 -13.64 -0.62 5.92
CA VAL A 146 -14.44 -0.80 4.70
C VAL A 146 -15.91 -0.49 4.92
N ASP A 147 -16.40 -0.57 6.15
CA ASP A 147 -17.79 -0.30 6.52
C ASP A 147 -18.04 1.20 6.79
N THR A 148 -17.00 1.99 7.02
CA THR A 148 -17.15 3.40 7.44
C THR A 148 -16.72 4.39 6.37
N VAL A 149 -15.71 4.07 5.56
CA VAL A 149 -15.23 4.93 4.49
C VAL A 149 -16.24 4.94 3.33
N ASN A 150 -16.45 6.10 2.73
CA ASN A 150 -17.40 6.31 1.67
C ASN A 150 -17.15 5.39 0.44
N ALA A 151 -18.00 4.39 0.27
CA ALA A 151 -17.86 3.39 -0.79
C ALA A 151 -17.87 3.99 -2.21
N ARG A 152 -18.60 5.11 -2.45
CA ARG A 152 -18.61 5.78 -3.76
C ARG A 152 -17.26 6.43 -4.06
N PHE A 153 -16.62 7.01 -3.05
CA PHE A 153 -15.28 7.57 -3.20
C PHE A 153 -14.25 6.45 -3.48
N LEU A 154 -14.33 5.34 -2.75
CA LEU A 154 -13.43 4.20 -2.94
C LEU A 154 -13.58 3.59 -4.35
N THR A 155 -14.82 3.48 -4.86
CA THR A 155 -15.05 3.06 -6.25
C THR A 155 -14.42 4.05 -7.23
N TRP A 156 -14.67 5.36 -7.04
CA TRP A 156 -14.07 6.39 -7.89
C TRP A 156 -12.53 6.30 -7.87
N LEU A 157 -11.93 6.11 -6.69
CA LEU A 157 -10.48 6.00 -6.52
C LEU A 157 -9.93 4.79 -7.29
N ALA A 158 -10.57 3.63 -7.15
CA ALA A 158 -10.17 2.40 -7.86
C ALA A 158 -10.28 2.54 -9.39
N ASP A 159 -11.36 3.19 -9.87
CA ASP A 159 -11.61 3.36 -11.30
C ASP A 159 -10.67 4.38 -11.97
N ASN A 160 -10.06 5.29 -11.19
CA ASN A 160 -9.31 6.42 -11.77
C ASN A 160 -7.82 6.44 -11.40
N CYS A 161 -7.37 5.74 -10.35
CA CYS A 161 -6.00 5.89 -9.86
C CYS A 161 -4.95 5.42 -10.87
N ALA A 162 -5.27 4.44 -11.73
CA ALA A 162 -4.36 3.91 -12.75
C ALA A 162 -3.95 4.95 -13.79
N ASP A 163 -4.80 5.92 -14.11
CA ASP A 163 -4.49 7.01 -15.03
C ASP A 163 -3.41 7.97 -14.51
N TYR A 164 -3.07 7.85 -13.24
CA TYR A 164 -2.03 8.64 -12.54
C TYR A 164 -0.86 7.78 -12.05
N GLY A 165 -0.74 6.55 -12.54
CA GLY A 165 0.35 5.63 -12.18
C GLY A 165 0.16 4.93 -10.83
N PHE A 166 -1.04 4.89 -10.27
CA PHE A 166 -1.35 4.24 -9.00
C PHE A 166 -2.21 2.99 -9.18
N VAL A 167 -2.10 2.07 -8.24
CA VAL A 167 -3.00 0.93 -8.07
C VAL A 167 -3.56 0.90 -6.66
N ILE A 168 -4.71 0.25 -6.45
CA ILE A 168 -5.13 -0.14 -5.11
C ILE A 168 -4.18 -1.23 -4.62
N ARG A 169 -3.40 -0.93 -3.58
CA ARG A 169 -2.33 -1.80 -3.09
C ARG A 169 -2.85 -3.11 -2.49
N TYR A 170 -3.98 -3.03 -1.80
CA TYR A 170 -4.56 -4.12 -1.03
C TYR A 170 -6.04 -4.34 -1.39
N PRO A 171 -6.32 -4.82 -2.62
CA PRO A 171 -7.69 -5.06 -3.05
C PRO A 171 -8.28 -6.31 -2.38
N SER A 172 -9.61 -6.34 -2.20
CA SER A 172 -10.31 -7.36 -1.41
C SER A 172 -10.18 -8.77 -1.97
N ASP A 173 -10.03 -8.94 -3.26
CA ASP A 173 -9.89 -10.23 -3.95
C ASP A 173 -8.45 -10.79 -3.90
N LYS A 174 -7.47 -10.01 -3.41
CA LYS A 174 -6.05 -10.39 -3.29
C LYS A 174 -5.57 -10.56 -1.84
N VAL A 175 -6.47 -10.61 -0.89
CA VAL A 175 -6.13 -10.73 0.56
C VAL A 175 -5.26 -11.96 0.85
N SER A 176 -5.44 -13.06 0.12
CA SER A 176 -4.61 -14.27 0.27
C SER A 176 -3.13 -14.05 -0.10
N ILE A 177 -2.82 -13.04 -0.91
CA ILE A 177 -1.48 -12.67 -1.35
C ILE A 177 -0.95 -11.50 -0.53
N THR A 178 -1.75 -10.43 -0.42
CA THR A 178 -1.33 -9.16 0.18
C THR A 178 -1.51 -9.12 1.71
N GLY A 179 -2.32 -10.03 2.26
CA GLY A 179 -2.65 -10.10 3.69
C GLY A 179 -3.61 -9.03 4.20
N ARG A 180 -4.09 -8.10 3.33
CA ARG A 180 -4.88 -6.93 3.72
C ARG A 180 -6.00 -6.64 2.74
N ASN A 181 -7.02 -5.89 3.22
CA ASN A 181 -8.06 -5.27 2.40
C ASN A 181 -8.15 -3.79 2.79
N GLU A 182 -7.51 -2.93 2.02
CA GLU A 182 -7.43 -1.49 2.29
C GLU A 182 -7.73 -0.72 0.98
N PRO A 183 -9.00 -0.58 0.58
CA PRO A 183 -9.38 0.03 -0.70
C PRO A 183 -9.09 1.54 -0.79
N TRP A 184 -8.69 2.17 0.31
CA TRP A 184 -8.22 3.56 0.37
C TRP A 184 -6.71 3.70 0.15
N HIS A 185 -5.95 2.58 0.22
CA HIS A 185 -4.50 2.58 0.11
C HIS A 185 -4.08 2.46 -1.35
N VAL A 186 -3.61 3.56 -1.93
CA VAL A 186 -3.04 3.59 -3.27
C VAL A 186 -1.51 3.47 -3.22
N ARG A 187 -0.95 2.80 -4.22
CA ARG A 187 0.49 2.63 -4.39
C ARG A 187 0.91 3.09 -5.78
N TYR A 188 1.93 3.97 -5.84
CA TYR A 188 2.55 4.36 -7.11
C TYR A 188 3.42 3.24 -7.67
N VAL A 189 3.23 2.93 -8.94
CA VAL A 189 3.96 1.91 -9.70
C VAL A 189 4.33 2.38 -11.11
N GLY A 190 4.03 3.64 -11.46
CA GLY A 190 4.21 4.19 -12.81
C GLY A 190 3.06 3.86 -13.76
N ASP A 191 2.87 4.69 -14.79
CA ASP A 191 1.68 4.67 -15.65
C ASP A 191 1.49 3.34 -16.39
N ALA A 192 2.55 2.79 -16.98
CA ALA A 192 2.46 1.56 -17.77
C ALA A 192 2.10 0.36 -16.88
N ALA A 193 2.76 0.23 -15.73
CA ALA A 193 2.50 -0.86 -14.78
C ALA A 193 1.12 -0.72 -14.16
N ALA A 194 0.68 0.51 -13.78
CA ALA A 194 -0.62 0.74 -13.17
C ALA A 194 -1.77 0.33 -14.08
N ARG A 195 -1.72 0.71 -15.35
CA ARG A 195 -2.74 0.34 -16.34
C ARG A 195 -2.76 -1.16 -16.57
N PHE A 196 -1.59 -1.77 -16.80
CA PHE A 196 -1.48 -3.21 -17.00
C PHE A 196 -2.00 -4.00 -15.78
N MET A 197 -1.59 -3.63 -14.56
CA MET A 197 -2.05 -4.29 -13.34
C MET A 197 -3.57 -4.17 -13.15
N THR A 198 -4.14 -3.01 -13.46
CA THR A 198 -5.58 -2.78 -13.35
C THR A 198 -6.35 -3.57 -14.40
N GLU A 199 -5.90 -3.57 -15.67
CA GLU A 199 -6.54 -4.29 -16.76
C GLU A 199 -6.55 -5.81 -16.55
N HIS A 200 -5.44 -6.35 -16.01
CA HIS A 200 -5.28 -7.78 -15.76
C HIS A 200 -5.61 -8.20 -14.33
N ASN A 201 -6.14 -7.29 -13.51
CA ASN A 201 -6.47 -7.53 -12.11
C ASN A 201 -5.32 -8.17 -11.32
N LEU A 202 -4.13 -7.56 -11.36
CA LEU A 202 -2.93 -8.03 -10.66
C LEU A 202 -2.63 -7.15 -9.44
N CYS A 203 -2.24 -7.75 -8.32
CA CYS A 203 -1.58 -7.02 -7.25
C CYS A 203 -0.08 -6.85 -7.54
N LEU A 204 0.62 -6.02 -6.76
CA LEU A 204 2.04 -5.72 -7.00
C LEU A 204 2.92 -6.98 -6.94
N GLU A 205 2.63 -7.90 -6.03
CA GLU A 205 3.35 -9.18 -5.91
C GLU A 205 3.19 -10.04 -7.15
N GLU A 206 1.97 -10.13 -7.69
CA GLU A 206 1.71 -10.89 -8.93
C GLU A 206 2.40 -10.24 -10.13
N PHE A 207 2.37 -8.91 -10.22
CA PHE A 207 3.05 -8.18 -11.29
C PHE A 207 4.57 -8.39 -11.25
N VAL A 208 5.21 -8.21 -10.08
CA VAL A 208 6.65 -8.43 -9.91
C VAL A 208 7.05 -9.86 -10.28
N ALA A 209 6.21 -10.83 -9.92
CA ALA A 209 6.47 -12.24 -10.23
C ALA A 209 6.46 -12.56 -11.75
N LEU A 210 5.84 -11.71 -12.60
CA LEU A 210 5.88 -11.91 -14.07
C LEU A 210 7.29 -11.72 -14.65
N TYR A 211 8.21 -11.07 -13.93
CA TYR A 211 9.56 -10.76 -14.42
C TYR A 211 10.65 -11.63 -13.74
N GLN A 212 10.26 -12.55 -12.87
CA GLN A 212 11.16 -13.48 -12.17
C GLN A 212 11.12 -14.87 -12.82
#